data_d55de390cc27d65002d6ded21df76c33
#
_entry.id   d55de390cc27d65002d6ded21df76c33
#
_cell.length_a   1.000
_cell.length_b   1.000
_cell.length_c   1.000
_cell.angle_alpha   90.00
_cell.angle_beta   90.00
_cell.angle_gamma   90.00
#
_symmetry.space_group_name_H-M   'P 1'
#
loop_
_entity.id
_entity.type
_entity.pdbx_description
1 polymer ?
#
loop_
_entity_poly.entity_id
_entity_poly.type
_entity_poly.pdbx_seq_one_letter_code
_entity_poly.pdbx_strand_id
1 'polypeptide(L)'
;MTSSRKLAAVAVSLLLTGTVIAQDFSAFEYRNVGPSRGGRVTAVAGTVMEPGTFYLGASGGGIWKTEDYGTTWHNVSDGFFETPSIGDIDISQSDPNIIYVGTGSDGLRSNVITGKGMYKSIDGGETWE
;
A
#
# COMPACT_ATOMS: atom_id res chain seq x y z
N MET A 1 -0.67 64.21 -25.99
CA MET A 1 -1.62 63.47 -25.14
C MET A 1 -1.52 61.95 -25.25
N THR A 2 -0.37 61.37 -25.62
CA THR A 2 -0.22 59.93 -25.86
C THR A 2 0.73 59.21 -24.87
N SER A 3 1.45 59.98 -24.03
CA SER A 3 2.41 59.39 -23.07
C SER A 3 1.79 58.85 -21.77
N SER A 4 0.76 59.50 -21.27
CA SER A 4 0.10 59.12 -19.99
C SER A 4 -0.70 57.83 -20.06
N ARG A 5 -1.21 57.43 -21.22
CA ARG A 5 -1.96 56.18 -21.39
C ARG A 5 -1.08 54.92 -21.42
N LYS A 6 0.15 55.07 -21.87
CA LYS A 6 1.12 53.91 -21.91
C LYS A 6 1.68 53.60 -20.53
N LEU A 7 1.85 54.61 -19.66
CA LEU A 7 2.31 54.41 -18.29
C LEU A 7 1.24 53.75 -17.42
N ALA A 8 -0.04 54.07 -17.62
CA ALA A 8 -1.14 53.44 -16.92
C ALA A 8 -1.31 51.93 -17.27
N ALA A 9 -1.07 51.56 -18.53
CA ALA A 9 -1.16 50.19 -18.99
C ALA A 9 -0.01 49.29 -18.41
N VAL A 10 1.17 49.85 -18.22
CA VAL A 10 2.31 49.15 -17.61
C VAL A 10 2.11 48.96 -16.09
N ALA A 11 1.56 49.95 -15.41
CA ALA A 11 1.28 49.86 -13.98
C ALA A 11 0.18 48.83 -13.64
N VAL A 12 -0.84 48.67 -14.52
CA VAL A 12 -1.89 47.65 -14.33
C VAL A 12 -1.36 46.25 -14.61
N SER A 13 -0.38 46.08 -15.52
CA SER A 13 0.22 44.78 -15.79
C SER A 13 1.13 44.24 -14.66
N LEU A 14 1.71 45.12 -13.83
CA LEU A 14 2.52 44.75 -12.69
C LEU A 14 1.72 44.33 -11.44
N LEU A 15 0.46 44.67 -11.39
CA LEU A 15 -0.43 44.33 -10.24
C LEU A 15 -1.10 42.97 -10.35
N LEU A 16 -0.89 42.25 -11.47
CA LEU A 16 -1.45 40.94 -11.74
C LEU A 16 -0.41 39.77 -11.55
N THR A 17 0.77 40.08 -11.01
CA THR A 17 1.64 39.03 -10.50
C THR A 17 1.07 38.53 -9.18
N GLY A 18 0.11 37.59 -9.27
CA GLY A 18 -0.38 36.88 -8.12
C GLY A 18 0.79 36.28 -7.38
N THR A 19 0.97 36.57 -6.11
CA THR A 19 1.92 35.94 -5.25
C THR A 19 1.56 34.46 -5.21
N VAL A 20 2.36 33.62 -5.86
CA VAL A 20 2.30 32.18 -5.66
C VAL A 20 2.74 31.95 -4.22
N ILE A 21 1.76 31.75 -3.33
CA ILE A 21 2.05 31.34 -1.95
C ILE A 21 2.51 29.90 -2.07
N ALA A 22 3.80 29.68 -1.91
CA ALA A 22 4.33 28.34 -1.78
C ALA A 22 3.69 27.70 -0.53
N GLN A 23 3.03 26.57 -0.74
CA GLN A 23 2.44 25.83 0.37
C GLN A 23 3.57 25.29 1.27
N ASP A 24 3.51 25.65 2.55
CA ASP A 24 4.49 25.19 3.53
C ASP A 24 4.08 23.78 4.02
N PHE A 25 4.94 22.81 3.76
CA PHE A 25 4.79 21.42 4.20
C PHE A 25 5.73 21.05 5.35
N SER A 26 6.37 22.04 6.00
CA SER A 26 7.35 21.80 7.08
C SER A 26 6.76 21.10 8.30
N ALA A 27 5.43 21.12 8.47
CA ALA A 27 4.74 20.43 9.55
C ALA A 27 4.46 18.94 9.24
N PHE A 28 4.72 18.49 8.00
CA PHE A 28 4.55 17.09 7.62
C PHE A 28 5.85 16.32 7.83
N GLU A 29 5.74 15.19 8.48
CA GLU A 29 6.83 14.23 8.62
C GLU A 29 6.59 13.01 7.75
N TYR A 30 7.63 12.55 7.05
CA TYR A 30 7.58 11.32 6.30
C TYR A 30 7.72 10.12 7.23
N ARG A 31 6.77 9.19 7.16
CA ARG A 31 6.81 7.92 7.86
C ARG A 31 6.69 6.77 6.86
N ASN A 32 7.55 5.79 6.97
CA ASN A 32 7.35 4.54 6.24
C ASN A 32 6.19 3.77 6.90
N VAL A 33 5.13 3.51 6.15
CA VAL A 33 3.94 2.80 6.61
C VAL A 33 3.81 1.40 6.00
N GLY A 34 4.81 0.99 5.27
CA GLY A 34 4.86 -0.34 4.67
C GLY A 34 5.90 -1.24 5.32
N PRO A 35 5.93 -2.52 4.94
CA PRO A 35 6.96 -3.45 5.40
C PRO A 35 8.35 -2.99 4.94
N SER A 36 9.38 -3.28 5.76
CA SER A 36 10.77 -2.96 5.44
C SER A 36 11.31 -3.75 4.24
N ARG A 37 10.69 -4.89 3.95
CA ARG A 37 10.92 -5.71 2.75
C ARG A 37 9.59 -5.90 2.06
N GLY A 38 9.61 -5.79 0.79
CA GLY A 38 8.39 -5.96 0.03
C GLY A 38 8.73 -5.97 -1.43
N GLY A 39 7.75 -6.04 -2.20
CA GLY A 39 7.81 -5.90 -3.63
C GLY A 39 6.53 -5.21 -4.04
N ARG A 40 6.07 -5.57 -5.19
CA ARG A 40 4.74 -5.17 -5.64
C ARG A 40 3.71 -5.89 -4.79
N VAL A 41 2.79 -5.14 -4.19
CA VAL A 41 1.62 -5.68 -3.50
C VAL A 41 0.63 -6.21 -4.53
N THR A 42 0.18 -7.42 -4.36
CA THR A 42 -0.76 -8.10 -5.25
C THR A 42 -2.11 -8.31 -4.57
N ALA A 43 -2.12 -8.48 -3.25
CA ALA A 43 -3.34 -8.69 -2.49
C ALA A 43 -3.29 -7.95 -1.16
N VAL A 44 -4.46 -7.55 -0.67
CA VAL A 44 -4.66 -7.00 0.67
C VAL A 44 -5.96 -7.55 1.25
N ALA A 45 -5.97 -7.86 2.53
CA ALA A 45 -7.15 -8.34 3.22
C ALA A 45 -7.26 -7.77 4.63
N GLY A 46 -8.48 -7.66 5.13
CA GLY A 46 -8.81 -7.22 6.49
C GLY A 46 -10.24 -7.57 6.82
N THR A 47 -10.62 -7.42 8.07
CA THR A 47 -11.97 -7.68 8.56
C THR A 47 -12.45 -6.57 9.48
N VAL A 48 -13.75 -6.32 9.49
CA VAL A 48 -14.36 -5.36 10.41
C VAL A 48 -14.32 -5.81 11.88
N MET A 49 -14.09 -7.11 12.12
CA MET A 49 -13.99 -7.67 13.47
C MET A 49 -12.69 -7.28 14.16
N GLU A 50 -11.63 -7.03 13.38
CA GLU A 50 -10.32 -6.61 13.86
C GLU A 50 -9.83 -5.37 13.08
N PRO A 51 -10.34 -4.17 13.41
CA PRO A 51 -10.14 -2.97 12.59
C PRO A 51 -8.69 -2.52 12.42
N GLY A 52 -7.79 -2.94 13.32
CA GLY A 52 -6.36 -2.63 13.25
C GLY A 52 -5.53 -3.64 12.48
N THR A 53 -6.13 -4.81 12.16
CA THR A 53 -5.43 -5.96 11.57
C THR A 53 -5.62 -5.99 10.06
N PHE A 54 -4.52 -6.02 9.33
CA PHE A 54 -4.49 -6.15 7.87
C PHE A 54 -3.39 -7.11 7.44
N TYR A 55 -3.63 -7.76 6.31
CA TYR A 55 -2.65 -8.61 5.64
C TYR A 55 -2.33 -8.04 4.27
N LEU A 56 -1.09 -8.18 3.86
CA LEU A 56 -0.56 -7.73 2.60
C LEU A 56 0.22 -8.87 1.95
N GLY A 57 -0.16 -9.21 0.74
CA GLY A 57 0.54 -10.20 -0.10
C GLY A 57 1.44 -9.53 -1.12
N ALA A 58 2.69 -9.93 -1.16
CA ALA A 58 3.68 -9.37 -2.07
C ALA A 58 4.06 -10.36 -3.17
N SER A 59 4.32 -9.82 -4.37
CA SER A 59 4.82 -10.58 -5.52
C SER A 59 6.30 -10.94 -5.37
N GLY A 60 6.61 -11.81 -4.42
CA GLY A 60 7.97 -12.25 -4.10
C GLY A 60 8.43 -11.87 -2.69
N GLY A 61 7.54 -11.37 -1.84
CA GLY A 61 7.83 -10.99 -0.47
C GLY A 61 7.01 -11.73 0.59
N GLY A 62 6.17 -12.69 0.21
CA GLY A 62 5.31 -13.43 1.12
C GLY A 62 4.14 -12.61 1.66
N ILE A 63 3.62 -13.06 2.81
CA ILE A 63 2.52 -12.41 3.53
C ILE A 63 3.08 -11.59 4.69
N TRP A 64 2.59 -10.38 4.83
CA TRP A 64 2.90 -9.49 5.92
C TRP A 64 1.62 -9.13 6.67
N LYS A 65 1.69 -9.14 8.00
CA LYS A 65 0.60 -8.80 8.92
C LYS A 65 0.93 -7.52 9.67
N THR A 66 -0.06 -6.68 9.86
CA THR A 66 -0.05 -5.56 10.81
C THR A 66 -1.23 -5.73 11.77
N GLU A 67 -1.07 -5.25 13.00
CA GLU A 67 -2.12 -5.22 14.03
C GLU A 67 -2.29 -3.82 14.63
N ASP A 68 -1.62 -2.83 14.04
CA ASP A 68 -1.55 -1.45 14.51
C ASP A 68 -1.82 -0.42 13.40
N TYR A 69 -2.79 -0.72 12.52
CA TYR A 69 -3.16 0.14 11.38
C TYR A 69 -2.00 0.43 10.42
N GLY A 70 -1.08 -0.53 10.23
CA GLY A 70 0.03 -0.41 9.30
C GLY A 70 1.25 0.33 9.86
N THR A 71 1.31 0.57 11.16
CA THR A 71 2.48 1.23 11.79
C THR A 71 3.68 0.29 11.80
N THR A 72 3.45 -0.98 12.15
CA THR A 72 4.47 -2.04 12.08
C THR A 72 3.96 -3.22 11.25
N TRP A 73 4.88 -3.93 10.62
CA TRP A 73 4.60 -5.10 9.79
C TRP A 73 5.58 -6.22 10.09
N HIS A 74 5.08 -7.44 10.19
CA HIS A 74 5.89 -8.65 10.36
C HIS A 74 5.50 -9.69 9.32
N ASN A 75 6.47 -10.47 8.87
CA ASN A 75 6.23 -11.55 7.90
C ASN A 75 5.67 -12.77 8.63
N VAL A 76 4.56 -13.33 8.11
CA VAL A 76 3.87 -14.48 8.68
C VAL A 76 3.88 -15.70 7.77
N SER A 77 4.55 -15.62 6.62
CA SER A 77 4.64 -16.73 5.65
C SER A 77 6.00 -17.41 5.59
N ASP A 78 7.05 -16.79 6.15
CA ASP A 78 8.40 -17.33 6.09
C ASP A 78 8.48 -18.64 6.84
N GLY A 79 9.05 -19.65 6.17
CA GLY A 79 9.17 -21.02 6.70
C GLY A 79 7.97 -21.93 6.39
N PHE A 80 6.85 -21.40 5.91
CA PHE A 80 5.68 -22.19 5.55
C PHE A 80 5.50 -22.32 4.02
N PHE A 81 5.68 -21.23 3.29
CA PHE A 81 5.35 -21.18 1.87
C PHE A 81 6.53 -21.61 1.00
N GLU A 82 6.27 -22.50 0.03
CA GLU A 82 7.28 -22.92 -0.95
C GLU A 82 7.59 -21.86 -2.02
N THR A 83 6.75 -20.83 -2.13
CA THR A 83 6.96 -19.70 -3.03
C THR A 83 6.61 -18.40 -2.33
N PRO A 84 7.43 -17.34 -2.48
CA PRO A 84 7.14 -16.06 -1.87
C PRO A 84 6.14 -15.22 -2.69
N SER A 85 5.64 -15.74 -3.81
CA SER A 85 4.70 -15.00 -4.67
C SER A 85 3.27 -15.24 -4.22
N ILE A 86 2.59 -14.15 -3.85
CA ILE A 86 1.20 -14.18 -3.42
C ILE A 86 0.33 -13.64 -4.54
N GLY A 87 -0.70 -14.39 -4.89
CA GLY A 87 -1.70 -14.00 -5.89
C GLY A 87 -2.89 -13.30 -5.24
N ASP A 88 -3.45 -13.93 -4.20
CA ASP A 88 -4.63 -13.40 -3.53
C ASP A 88 -4.68 -13.83 -2.05
N ILE A 89 -5.45 -13.07 -1.23
CA ILE A 89 -5.69 -13.34 0.19
C ILE A 89 -7.16 -13.09 0.48
N ASP A 90 -7.80 -14.01 1.18
CA ASP A 90 -9.14 -13.80 1.71
C ASP A 90 -9.24 -14.20 3.19
N ILE A 91 -10.01 -13.43 3.96
CA ILE A 91 -10.25 -13.63 5.39
C ILE A 91 -11.73 -13.89 5.61
N SER A 92 -12.04 -14.91 6.39
CA SER A 92 -13.42 -15.19 6.78
C SER A 92 -13.99 -14.02 7.58
N GLN A 93 -15.11 -13.47 7.12
CA GLN A 93 -15.79 -12.37 7.82
C GLN A 93 -16.51 -12.81 9.09
N SER A 94 -16.66 -14.12 9.33
CA SER A 94 -17.28 -14.70 10.54
C SER A 94 -16.27 -15.19 11.57
N ASP A 95 -14.99 -15.41 11.15
CA ASP A 95 -13.91 -15.83 12.02
C ASP A 95 -12.58 -15.32 11.45
N PRO A 96 -12.01 -14.24 12.01
CA PRO A 96 -10.79 -13.61 11.48
C PRO A 96 -9.52 -14.50 11.57
N ASN A 97 -9.58 -15.59 12.33
CA ASN A 97 -8.49 -16.55 12.39
C ASN A 97 -8.39 -17.42 11.13
N ILE A 98 -9.47 -17.50 10.34
CA ILE A 98 -9.50 -18.31 9.13
C ILE A 98 -9.10 -17.45 7.93
N ILE A 99 -7.95 -17.78 7.34
CA ILE A 99 -7.37 -17.07 6.21
C ILE A 99 -7.02 -18.06 5.11
N TYR A 100 -7.32 -17.69 3.87
CA TYR A 100 -6.91 -18.43 2.68
C TYR A 100 -5.97 -17.59 1.82
N VAL A 101 -4.93 -18.19 1.30
CA VAL A 101 -3.93 -17.54 0.45
C VAL A 101 -3.71 -18.37 -0.81
N GLY A 102 -3.92 -17.74 -1.96
CA GLY A 102 -3.52 -18.27 -3.25
C GLY A 102 -2.12 -17.81 -3.61
N THR A 103 -1.21 -18.77 -3.92
CA THR A 103 0.16 -18.45 -4.32
C THR A 103 0.31 -18.35 -5.82
N GLY A 104 1.35 -17.64 -6.28
CA GLY A 104 1.67 -17.44 -7.69
C GLY A 104 1.35 -16.04 -8.18
N SER A 105 1.35 -15.84 -9.48
CA SER A 105 1.01 -14.55 -10.10
C SER A 105 -0.47 -14.48 -10.42
N ASP A 106 -1.12 -13.41 -10.03
CA ASP A 106 -2.53 -13.10 -10.21
C ASP A 106 -2.91 -12.63 -11.63
N GLY A 107 -1.94 -12.31 -12.48
CA GLY A 107 -2.22 -11.76 -13.79
C GLY A 107 -1.12 -11.98 -14.81
N LEU A 108 -1.48 -11.77 -16.08
CA LEU A 108 -0.54 -11.87 -17.19
C LEU A 108 0.47 -10.73 -17.17
N ARG A 109 1.73 -11.09 -17.16
CA ARG A 109 2.88 -10.18 -17.21
C ARG A 109 4.11 -10.90 -17.77
N SER A 110 5.20 -10.19 -18.01
CA SER A 110 6.42 -10.75 -18.58
C SER A 110 7.14 -11.75 -17.66
N ASN A 111 6.90 -11.68 -16.35
CA ASN A 111 7.53 -12.52 -15.34
C ASN A 111 6.45 -13.16 -14.46
N VAL A 112 5.86 -14.24 -14.93
CA VAL A 112 4.89 -15.03 -14.17
C VAL A 112 5.65 -15.98 -13.24
N ILE A 113 5.28 -15.96 -11.96
CA ILE A 113 5.78 -16.91 -10.95
C ILE A 113 4.73 -17.98 -10.75
N THR A 114 5.14 -19.23 -10.91
CA THR A 114 4.25 -20.39 -10.73
C THR A 114 3.82 -20.50 -9.26
N GLY A 115 2.54 -20.67 -9.04
CA GLY A 115 1.97 -20.95 -7.72
C GLY A 115 2.32 -22.36 -7.24
N LYS A 116 2.23 -22.54 -5.93
CA LYS A 116 2.45 -23.82 -5.22
C LYS A 116 1.20 -24.27 -4.47
N GLY A 117 0.05 -23.78 -4.91
CA GLY A 117 -1.24 -24.13 -4.35
C GLY A 117 -1.81 -23.05 -3.45
N MET A 118 -2.83 -23.44 -2.70
CA MET A 118 -3.45 -22.64 -1.66
C MET A 118 -2.93 -23.04 -0.29
N TYR A 119 -2.79 -22.05 0.56
CA TYR A 119 -2.50 -22.23 1.98
C TYR A 119 -3.67 -21.73 2.81
N LYS A 120 -3.88 -22.35 3.95
CA LYS A 120 -4.91 -21.99 4.91
C LYS A 120 -4.28 -21.80 6.30
N SER A 121 -4.71 -20.76 6.97
CA SER A 121 -4.50 -20.58 8.41
C SER A 121 -5.83 -20.70 9.15
N ILE A 122 -5.79 -21.15 10.41
CA ILE A 122 -6.91 -21.16 11.35
C ILE A 122 -6.57 -20.44 12.66
N ASP A 123 -5.47 -19.71 12.69
CA ASP A 123 -4.92 -19.05 13.87
C ASP A 123 -4.42 -17.63 13.56
N GLY A 124 -5.05 -16.97 12.58
CA GLY A 124 -4.72 -15.58 12.23
C GLY A 124 -3.34 -15.41 11.58
N GLY A 125 -2.85 -16.47 10.89
CA GLY A 125 -1.59 -16.43 10.18
C GLY A 125 -0.37 -16.86 10.99
N GLU A 126 -0.55 -17.41 12.18
CA GLU A 126 0.57 -17.91 12.98
C GLU A 126 1.14 -19.22 12.40
N THR A 127 0.25 -20.07 11.85
CA THR A 127 0.64 -21.30 11.14
C THR A 127 -0.15 -21.49 9.86
N TRP A 128 0.38 -22.25 8.91
CA TRP A 128 -0.19 -22.49 7.59
C TRP A 128 -0.10 -23.96 7.16
N GLU A 129 -1.16 -24.45 6.53
CA GLU A 129 -1.26 -25.79 5.91
C GLU A 129 -1.64 -25.69 4.43
#